data_a9d812b0734ffe334f7023774eb3ac65
#
_entry.id   a9d812b0734ffe334f7023774eb3ac65
#
_cell.length_a   1.000
_cell.length_b   1.000
_cell.length_c   1.000
_cell.angle_alpha   90.00
_cell.angle_beta   90.00
_cell.angle_gamma   90.00
#
_symmetry.space_group_name_H-M   'P 1'
#
loop_
_entity.id
_entity.type
_entity.pdbx_description
1 polymer ?
#
loop_
_entity_poly.entity_id
_entity_poly.type
_entity_poly.pdbx_seq_one_letter_code
_entity_poly.pdbx_strand_id
1 'polypeptide(L)'
;MRGEQAAVARAVAAWRERRAMELDQPVRFVLSDMAIMGIAQRRPKTVADLGRIRGVDERQAKGRVGEAILEAVATGLATPVPKQASTRPELDRHLRPAVALVSAWVSQLSREMEIETSLLATRSDIEALLAGDPDARLSTGWRAELVGERIRHLV
;
A
#
# COMPACT_ATOMS: atom_id res chain seq x y z
N MET A 1 6.64 1.23 7.97
CA MET A 1 6.38 0.04 8.82
C MET A 1 7.05 -1.17 8.20
N ARG A 2 7.79 -1.96 8.96
CA ARG A 2 8.55 -3.13 8.44
C ARG A 2 8.20 -4.38 9.24
N GLY A 3 8.28 -5.52 8.59
CA GLY A 3 8.16 -6.80 9.26
C GLY A 3 6.80 -7.05 9.92
N GLU A 4 6.82 -7.47 11.18
CA GLU A 4 5.63 -7.80 11.98
C GLU A 4 4.60 -6.67 12.06
N GLN A 5 5.05 -5.41 12.18
CA GLN A 5 4.16 -4.26 12.22
C GLN A 5 3.32 -4.13 10.94
N ALA A 6 3.93 -4.40 9.78
CA ALA A 6 3.23 -4.36 8.51
C ALA A 6 2.24 -5.53 8.37
N ALA A 7 2.58 -6.71 8.90
CA ALA A 7 1.69 -7.88 8.92
C ALA A 7 0.48 -7.62 9.81
N VAL A 8 0.69 -7.09 11.02
CA VAL A 8 -0.40 -6.71 11.94
C VAL A 8 -1.28 -5.62 11.32
N ALA A 9 -0.68 -4.57 10.74
CA ALA A 9 -1.45 -3.51 10.09
C ALA A 9 -2.36 -4.07 8.98
N ARG A 10 -1.84 -4.96 8.15
CA ARG A 10 -2.62 -5.62 7.08
C ARG A 10 -3.77 -6.47 7.64
N ALA A 11 -3.51 -7.27 8.66
CA ALA A 11 -4.52 -8.13 9.26
C ALA A 11 -5.66 -7.31 9.89
N VAL A 12 -5.32 -6.24 10.64
CA VAL A 12 -6.31 -5.35 11.26
C VAL A 12 -7.07 -4.55 10.19
N ALA A 13 -6.40 -4.07 9.12
CA ALA A 13 -7.06 -3.40 8.00
C ALA A 13 -8.04 -4.35 7.28
N ALA A 14 -7.64 -5.58 7.01
CA ALA A 14 -8.51 -6.58 6.40
C ALA A 14 -9.73 -6.92 7.28
N TRP A 15 -9.56 -6.99 8.61
CA TRP A 15 -10.68 -7.12 9.53
C TRP A 15 -11.61 -5.91 9.44
N ARG A 16 -11.06 -4.68 9.45
CA ARG A 16 -11.84 -3.45 9.34
C ARG A 16 -12.68 -3.39 8.07
N GLU A 17 -12.08 -3.75 6.92
CA GLU A 17 -12.79 -3.78 5.63
C GLU A 17 -13.99 -4.74 5.68
N ARG A 18 -13.79 -5.98 6.14
CA ARG A 18 -14.89 -6.95 6.27
C ARG A 18 -15.98 -6.42 7.19
N ARG A 19 -15.59 -5.85 8.34
CA ARG A 19 -16.56 -5.32 9.30
C ARG A 19 -17.33 -4.11 8.76
N ALA A 20 -16.70 -3.27 7.95
CA ALA A 20 -17.33 -2.14 7.28
C ALA A 20 -18.38 -2.60 6.27
N MET A 21 -18.07 -3.65 5.50
CA MET A 21 -19.03 -4.27 4.57
C MET A 21 -20.22 -4.90 5.30
N GLU A 22 -19.99 -5.61 6.41
CA GLU A 22 -21.08 -6.21 7.22
C GLU A 22 -22.04 -5.16 7.79
N LEU A 23 -21.52 -3.99 8.15
CA LEU A 23 -22.28 -2.89 8.74
C LEU A 23 -22.82 -1.89 7.72
N ASP A 24 -22.47 -2.05 6.45
CA ASP A 24 -22.74 -1.08 5.37
C ASP A 24 -22.31 0.34 5.78
N GLN A 25 -21.07 0.48 6.27
CA GLN A 25 -20.52 1.73 6.77
C GLN A 25 -19.13 2.01 6.20
N PRO A 26 -18.75 3.29 6.05
CA PRO A 26 -17.39 3.66 5.69
C PRO A 26 -16.38 3.13 6.70
N VAL A 27 -15.27 2.58 6.22
CA VAL A 27 -14.21 1.92 7.01
C VAL A 27 -13.71 2.77 8.19
N ARG A 28 -13.65 4.09 8.01
CA ARG A 28 -13.20 5.05 9.05
C ARG A 28 -14.11 5.10 10.28
N PHE A 29 -15.39 4.74 10.14
CA PHE A 29 -16.33 4.68 11.26
C PHE A 29 -16.19 3.39 12.07
N VAL A 30 -15.68 2.32 11.45
CA VAL A 30 -15.36 1.07 12.15
C VAL A 30 -14.08 1.21 12.95
N LEU A 31 -13.01 1.71 12.34
CA LEU A 31 -11.71 1.94 12.99
C LEU A 31 -10.89 2.96 12.19
N SER A 32 -10.35 3.98 12.86
CA SER A 32 -9.55 5.01 12.21
C SER A 32 -8.18 4.49 11.74
N ASP A 33 -7.59 5.13 10.73
CA ASP A 33 -6.23 4.80 10.26
C ASP A 33 -5.19 5.02 11.37
N MET A 34 -5.40 6.04 12.21
CA MET A 34 -4.55 6.31 13.38
C MET A 34 -4.59 5.13 14.36
N ALA A 35 -5.77 4.55 14.60
CA ALA A 35 -5.91 3.38 15.46
C ALA A 35 -5.17 2.17 14.87
N ILE A 36 -5.31 1.90 13.57
CA ILE A 36 -4.56 0.81 12.89
C ILE A 36 -3.05 0.99 13.08
N MET A 37 -2.53 2.21 12.86
CA MET A 37 -1.11 2.50 13.05
C MET A 37 -0.67 2.28 14.50
N GLY A 38 -1.46 2.73 15.47
CA GLY A 38 -1.19 2.55 16.89
C GLY A 38 -1.22 1.08 17.31
N ILE A 39 -2.21 0.31 16.84
CA ILE A 39 -2.32 -1.13 17.07
C ILE A 39 -1.10 -1.87 16.49
N ALA A 40 -0.73 -1.57 15.25
CA ALA A 40 0.41 -2.20 14.59
C ALA A 40 1.75 -1.90 15.28
N GLN A 41 1.91 -0.69 15.84
CA GLN A 41 3.11 -0.32 16.59
C GLN A 41 3.17 -1.01 17.95
N ARG A 42 2.07 -1.01 18.69
CA ARG A 42 2.02 -1.49 20.08
C ARG A 42 1.73 -2.98 20.21
N ARG A 43 1.07 -3.58 19.20
CA ARG A 43 0.73 -5.01 19.15
C ARG A 43 0.04 -5.47 20.46
N PRO A 44 -1.12 -4.88 20.82
CA PRO A 44 -1.80 -5.14 22.08
C PRO A 44 -2.16 -6.62 22.18
N LYS A 45 -2.04 -7.18 23.39
CA LYS A 45 -2.43 -8.56 23.69
C LYS A 45 -3.69 -8.63 24.54
N THR A 46 -4.09 -7.51 25.15
CA THR A 46 -5.24 -7.43 26.05
C THR A 46 -6.15 -6.28 25.68
N VAL A 47 -7.42 -6.38 26.08
CA VAL A 47 -8.42 -5.30 25.95
C VAL A 47 -7.94 -4.01 26.63
N ALA A 48 -7.27 -4.15 27.78
CA ALA A 48 -6.72 -3.02 28.51
C ALA A 48 -5.62 -2.29 27.71
N ASP A 49 -4.75 -3.04 27.05
CA ASP A 49 -3.71 -2.46 26.18
C ASP A 49 -4.31 -1.81 24.93
N LEU A 50 -5.36 -2.44 24.36
CA LEU A 50 -6.07 -1.91 23.20
C LEU A 50 -6.70 -0.55 23.52
N GLY A 51 -7.36 -0.42 24.69
CA GLY A 51 -7.99 0.83 25.12
C GLY A 51 -7.03 1.98 25.41
N ARG A 52 -5.71 1.72 25.53
CA ARG A 52 -4.68 2.75 25.70
C ARG A 52 -4.13 3.28 24.37
N ILE A 53 -4.60 2.74 23.25
CA ILE A 53 -4.12 3.15 21.93
C ILE A 53 -4.90 4.37 21.47
N ARG A 54 -4.17 5.42 21.10
CA ARG A 54 -4.78 6.63 20.56
C ARG A 54 -5.57 6.32 19.28
N GLY A 55 -6.81 6.76 19.24
CA GLY A 55 -7.71 6.54 18.10
C GLY A 55 -8.55 5.27 18.21
N VAL A 56 -8.38 4.48 19.28
CA VAL A 56 -9.30 3.41 19.68
C VAL A 56 -10.21 3.96 20.77
N ASP A 57 -11.51 3.93 20.53
CA ASP A 57 -12.49 4.34 21.52
C ASP A 57 -12.84 3.20 22.50
N GLU A 58 -13.56 3.55 23.56
CA GLU A 58 -13.90 2.58 24.61
C GLU A 58 -14.82 1.45 24.10
N ARG A 59 -15.69 1.74 23.12
CA ARG A 59 -16.60 0.76 22.51
C ARG A 59 -15.82 -0.20 21.60
N GLN A 60 -14.85 0.32 20.86
CA GLN A 60 -13.97 -0.48 20.01
C GLN A 60 -13.01 -1.36 20.82
N ALA A 61 -12.60 -0.91 22.00
CA ALA A 61 -11.70 -1.67 22.88
C ALA A 61 -12.39 -2.81 23.60
N LYS A 62 -13.73 -2.77 23.80
CA LYS A 62 -14.46 -3.71 24.66
C LYS A 62 -15.32 -4.70 23.86
N GLY A 63 -15.71 -5.78 24.52
CA GLY A 63 -16.62 -6.79 24.01
C GLY A 63 -16.09 -7.48 22.73
N ARG A 64 -17.03 -7.97 21.93
CA ARG A 64 -16.73 -8.74 20.69
C ARG A 64 -15.87 -7.97 19.69
N VAL A 65 -15.97 -6.64 19.65
CA VAL A 65 -15.17 -5.82 18.72
C VAL A 65 -13.72 -5.82 19.17
N GLY A 66 -13.46 -5.57 20.47
CA GLY A 66 -12.11 -5.61 21.01
C GLY A 66 -11.44 -6.97 20.87
N GLU A 67 -12.20 -8.05 21.13
CA GLU A 67 -11.73 -9.42 20.94
C GLU A 67 -11.37 -9.70 19.47
N ALA A 68 -12.22 -9.30 18.52
CA ALA A 68 -11.97 -9.47 17.09
C ALA A 68 -10.74 -8.67 16.60
N ILE A 69 -10.51 -7.47 17.15
CA ILE A 69 -9.30 -6.70 16.86
C ILE A 69 -8.06 -7.44 17.39
N LEU A 70 -8.11 -7.97 18.61
CA LEU A 70 -6.99 -8.73 19.20
C LEU A 70 -6.71 -10.02 18.42
N GLU A 71 -7.75 -10.70 17.95
CA GLU A 71 -7.61 -11.86 17.07
C GLU A 71 -6.94 -11.49 15.73
N ALA A 72 -7.32 -10.36 15.14
CA ALA A 72 -6.65 -9.85 13.94
C ALA A 72 -5.18 -9.52 14.20
N VAL A 73 -4.83 -8.97 15.37
CA VAL A 73 -3.45 -8.75 15.78
C VAL A 73 -2.69 -10.07 15.88
N ALA A 74 -3.27 -11.08 16.55
CA ALA A 74 -2.68 -12.40 16.68
C ALA A 74 -2.45 -13.07 15.32
N THR A 75 -3.44 -12.98 14.42
CA THR A 75 -3.33 -13.47 13.03
C THR A 75 -2.19 -12.77 12.29
N GLY A 76 -2.07 -11.44 12.42
CA GLY A 76 -0.99 -10.68 11.82
C GLY A 76 0.39 -11.08 12.34
N LEU A 77 0.51 -11.38 13.65
CA LEU A 77 1.76 -11.85 14.25
C LEU A 77 2.13 -13.28 13.85
N ALA A 78 1.14 -14.14 13.62
CA ALA A 78 1.33 -15.50 13.16
C ALA A 78 1.64 -15.60 11.65
N THR A 79 1.32 -14.55 10.88
CA THR A 79 1.55 -14.53 9.44
C THR A 79 3.05 -14.37 9.17
N PRO A 80 3.68 -15.29 8.41
CA PRO A 80 5.07 -15.11 8.01
C PRO A 80 5.24 -13.77 7.33
N VAL A 81 6.16 -12.97 7.84
CA VAL A 81 6.51 -11.70 7.19
C VAL A 81 7.10 -12.07 5.82
N PRO A 82 6.46 -11.72 4.71
CA PRO A 82 7.10 -11.93 3.42
C PRO A 82 8.47 -11.27 3.50
N LYS A 83 9.55 -12.00 3.20
CA LYS A 83 10.82 -11.35 2.92
C LYS A 83 10.47 -10.19 2.00
N GLN A 84 10.72 -8.95 2.45
CA GLN A 84 10.44 -7.78 1.62
C GLN A 84 10.93 -8.13 0.23
N ALA A 85 10.01 -8.15 -0.73
CA ALA A 85 10.38 -8.28 -2.13
C ALA A 85 11.59 -7.36 -2.30
N SER A 86 12.65 -7.93 -2.83
CA SER A 86 13.96 -7.33 -3.02
C SER A 86 13.84 -5.82 -3.21
N THR A 87 14.66 -5.06 -2.50
CA THR A 87 14.87 -3.64 -2.80
C THR A 87 14.69 -3.45 -4.30
N ARG A 88 13.67 -2.66 -4.70
CA ARG A 88 13.49 -2.32 -6.12
C ARG A 88 14.87 -2.07 -6.71
N PRO A 89 15.19 -2.61 -7.89
CA PRO A 89 16.48 -2.36 -8.50
C PRO A 89 16.75 -0.85 -8.46
N GLU A 90 17.92 -0.48 -7.98
CA GLU A 90 18.29 0.94 -7.95
C GLU A 90 18.50 1.40 -9.37
N LEU A 91 17.84 2.49 -9.75
CA LEU A 91 17.99 3.05 -11.09
C LEU A 91 19.43 3.52 -11.29
N ASP A 92 20.08 3.03 -12.33
CA ASP A 92 21.40 3.51 -12.75
C ASP A 92 21.36 5.03 -12.98
N ARG A 93 22.38 5.72 -12.50
CA ARG A 93 22.51 7.18 -12.64
C ARG A 93 22.48 7.63 -14.09
N HIS A 94 22.97 6.81 -15.01
CA HIS A 94 22.96 7.07 -16.45
C HIS A 94 21.55 7.11 -17.04
N LEU A 95 20.57 6.46 -16.41
CA LEU A 95 19.18 6.45 -16.85
C LEU A 95 18.34 7.63 -16.35
N ARG A 96 18.88 8.49 -15.47
CA ARG A 96 18.17 9.68 -14.97
C ARG A 96 17.70 10.64 -16.07
N PRO A 97 18.50 10.93 -17.13
CA PRO A 97 18.01 11.72 -18.25
C PRO A 97 16.84 11.05 -19.00
N ALA A 98 16.87 9.71 -19.16
CA ALA A 98 15.78 8.97 -19.77
C ALA A 98 14.48 9.11 -18.96
N VAL A 99 14.55 9.05 -17.63
CA VAL A 99 13.38 9.31 -16.76
C VAL A 99 12.78 10.67 -17.03
N ALA A 100 13.58 11.71 -17.18
CA ALA A 100 13.09 13.06 -17.43
C ALA A 100 12.40 13.18 -18.81
N LEU A 101 12.99 12.59 -19.85
CA LEU A 101 12.41 12.56 -21.20
C LEU A 101 11.09 11.79 -21.23
N VAL A 102 11.05 10.61 -20.63
CA VAL A 102 9.83 9.80 -20.54
C VAL A 102 8.76 10.51 -19.73
N SER A 103 9.11 11.17 -18.63
CA SER A 103 8.15 11.96 -17.83
C SER A 103 7.53 13.10 -18.62
N ALA A 104 8.33 13.81 -19.44
CA ALA A 104 7.83 14.86 -20.31
C ALA A 104 6.89 14.30 -21.40
N TRP A 105 7.27 13.16 -22.01
CA TRP A 105 6.43 12.49 -23.00
C TRP A 105 5.11 11.98 -22.38
N VAL A 106 5.13 11.37 -21.19
CA VAL A 106 3.92 10.94 -20.47
C VAL A 106 3.02 12.14 -20.16
N SER A 107 3.59 13.30 -19.80
CA SER A 107 2.81 14.52 -19.59
C SER A 107 2.14 15.01 -20.89
N GLN A 108 2.79 14.85 -22.03
CA GLN A 108 2.18 15.16 -23.33
C GLN A 108 1.06 14.16 -23.67
N LEU A 109 1.31 12.86 -23.50
CA LEU A 109 0.33 11.80 -23.69
C LEU A 109 -0.91 12.00 -22.82
N SER A 110 -0.72 12.43 -21.57
CA SER A 110 -1.78 12.77 -20.62
C SER A 110 -2.71 13.85 -21.19
N ARG A 111 -2.16 14.90 -21.78
CA ARG A 111 -2.95 15.97 -22.44
C ARG A 111 -3.69 15.49 -23.68
N GLU A 112 -3.04 14.69 -24.52
CA GLU A 112 -3.64 14.16 -25.73
C GLU A 112 -4.81 13.20 -25.45
N MET A 113 -4.69 12.42 -24.38
CA MET A 113 -5.69 11.43 -23.98
C MET A 113 -6.73 11.97 -22.98
N GLU A 114 -6.57 13.20 -22.49
CA GLU A 114 -7.38 13.78 -21.42
C GLU A 114 -7.43 12.92 -20.16
N ILE A 115 -6.33 12.20 -19.87
CA ILE A 115 -6.17 11.33 -18.69
C ILE A 115 -5.15 11.98 -17.75
N GLU A 116 -5.45 12.02 -16.46
CA GLU A 116 -4.53 12.53 -15.43
C GLU A 116 -3.19 11.78 -15.47
N THR A 117 -2.08 12.53 -15.48
CA THR A 117 -0.72 11.99 -15.66
C THR A 117 -0.38 10.87 -14.67
N SER A 118 -0.79 11.01 -13.42
CA SER A 118 -0.55 10.02 -12.36
C SER A 118 -1.28 8.69 -12.58
N LEU A 119 -2.37 8.72 -13.34
CA LEU A 119 -3.09 7.52 -13.75
C LEU A 119 -2.33 6.76 -14.85
N LEU A 120 -1.67 7.47 -15.75
CA LEU A 120 -0.84 6.85 -16.80
C LEU A 120 0.45 6.27 -16.20
N ALA A 121 1.30 7.13 -15.65
CA ALA A 121 2.55 6.74 -15.02
C ALA A 121 3.05 7.81 -14.06
N THR A 122 3.50 7.39 -12.89
CA THR A 122 4.27 8.23 -11.98
C THR A 122 5.75 8.14 -12.33
N ARG A 123 6.55 9.10 -11.82
CA ARG A 123 8.01 9.02 -11.94
C ARG A 123 8.57 7.71 -11.37
N SER A 124 8.04 7.24 -10.24
CA SER A 124 8.44 5.96 -9.63
C SER A 124 8.12 4.75 -10.50
N ASP A 125 7.01 4.80 -11.26
CA ASP A 125 6.66 3.73 -12.20
C ASP A 125 7.65 3.69 -13.37
N ILE A 126 8.05 4.86 -13.89
CA ILE A 126 9.04 4.99 -14.96
C ILE A 126 10.41 4.48 -14.48
N GLU A 127 10.85 4.92 -13.28
CA GLU A 127 12.09 4.47 -12.66
C GLU A 127 12.13 2.95 -12.46
N ALA A 128 11.04 2.35 -11.99
CA ALA A 128 10.92 0.91 -11.81
C ALA A 128 11.06 0.15 -13.14
N LEU A 129 10.37 0.61 -14.20
CA LEU A 129 10.47 -0.03 -15.52
C LEU A 129 11.88 0.07 -16.10
N LEU A 130 12.51 1.25 -16.05
CA LEU A 130 13.87 1.47 -16.57
C LEU A 130 14.93 0.74 -15.74
N ALA A 131 14.68 0.49 -14.46
CA ALA A 131 15.54 -0.32 -13.60
C ALA A 131 15.37 -1.84 -13.81
N GLY A 132 14.45 -2.27 -14.70
CA GLY A 132 14.20 -3.68 -14.98
C GLY A 132 13.43 -4.40 -13.86
N ASP A 133 12.63 -3.68 -13.06
CA ASP A 133 11.79 -4.31 -12.03
C ASP A 133 10.74 -5.22 -12.70
N PRO A 134 10.75 -6.54 -12.45
CA PRO A 134 9.79 -7.46 -13.05
C PRO A 134 8.34 -7.17 -12.65
N ASP A 135 8.15 -6.53 -11.50
CA ASP A 135 6.86 -6.16 -10.95
C ASP A 135 6.48 -4.70 -11.27
N ALA A 136 7.21 -4.06 -12.21
CA ALA A 136 6.92 -2.67 -12.58
C ALA A 136 5.48 -2.54 -13.11
N ARG A 137 4.75 -1.55 -12.59
CA ARG A 137 3.35 -1.27 -12.97
C ARG A 137 3.17 -1.03 -14.48
N LEU A 138 4.20 -0.55 -15.15
CA LEU A 138 4.21 -0.30 -16.58
C LEU A 138 4.56 -1.54 -17.42
N SER A 139 4.79 -2.70 -16.79
CA SER A 139 5.12 -3.94 -17.50
C SER A 139 3.90 -4.76 -17.87
N THR A 140 2.71 -4.46 -17.34
CA THR A 140 1.49 -5.25 -17.53
C THR A 140 0.25 -4.41 -17.78
N GLY A 141 -0.75 -5.02 -18.44
CA GLY A 141 -2.05 -4.44 -18.70
C GLY A 141 -2.00 -3.21 -19.62
N TRP A 142 -3.05 -2.43 -19.63
CA TRP A 142 -3.23 -1.28 -20.51
C TRP A 142 -2.11 -0.22 -20.40
N ARG A 143 -1.45 -0.14 -19.23
CA ARG A 143 -0.31 0.77 -19.06
C ARG A 143 0.94 0.28 -19.79
N ALA A 144 1.12 -1.03 -19.90
CA ALA A 144 2.19 -1.58 -20.74
C ALA A 144 1.97 -1.20 -22.21
N GLU A 145 0.75 -1.36 -22.70
CA GLU A 145 0.40 -1.04 -24.10
C GLU A 145 0.57 0.46 -24.42
N LEU A 146 0.10 1.34 -23.53
CA LEU A 146 0.13 2.78 -23.76
C LEU A 146 1.50 3.41 -23.53
N VAL A 147 2.22 2.95 -22.51
CA VAL A 147 3.45 3.58 -22.02
C VAL A 147 4.63 2.61 -22.07
N GLY A 148 4.50 1.44 -21.43
CA GLY A 148 5.61 0.55 -21.17
C GLY A 148 6.32 0.04 -22.41
N GLU A 149 5.57 -0.44 -23.41
CA GLU A 149 6.12 -0.99 -24.65
C GLU A 149 6.83 0.07 -25.48
N ARG A 150 6.29 1.29 -25.50
CA ARG A 150 6.87 2.40 -26.25
C ARG A 150 8.22 2.87 -25.71
N ILE A 151 8.45 2.71 -24.41
CA ILE A 151 9.71 3.13 -23.76
C ILE A 151 10.72 2.00 -23.59
N ARG A 152 10.33 0.73 -23.76
CA ARG A 152 11.27 -0.40 -23.74
C ARG A 152 12.38 -0.31 -24.79
N HIS A 153 12.12 0.36 -25.90
CA HIS A 153 13.10 0.58 -26.94
C HIS A 153 14.11 1.70 -26.66
N LEU A 154 13.93 2.42 -25.56
CA LEU A 154 14.83 3.50 -25.13
C LEU A 154 15.93 3.02 -24.18
N VAL A 155 15.88 1.75 -23.77
CA VAL A 155 16.81 1.06 -22.87
C VAL A 155 17.27 -0.22 -23.54
#